data_abb401d868805c7c1fd6341c231515af
#
_entry.id   abb401d868805c7c1fd6341c231515af
#
_cell.length_a   1.000
_cell.length_b   1.000
_cell.length_c   1.000
_cell.angle_alpha   90.00
_cell.angle_beta   90.00
_cell.angle_gamma   90.00
#
_symmetry.space_group_name_H-M   'P 1'
#
loop_
_entity.id
_entity.type
_entity.pdbx_description
1 polymer ?
#
loop_
_entity_poly.entity_id
_entity_poly.type
_entity_poly.pdbx_seq_one_letter_code
_entity_poly.pdbx_strand_id
1 'polypeptide(L)'
;MYPATLNVPVSKDEADILTLIESVLKANHDKDATAFAAPFAQDAAIFSLAPPLVHHGVDIQEKRAWYDSWETPVDLESRDFKITVSGDLAFCHGFLHLAGTKKTAEGRVSFWMRETLCFERIGSAWRIVHEHTSVPFYMDGSLRPAFDLQP
;
A
#
# COMPACT_ATOMS: atom_id res chain seq x y z
N MET A 1 -3.67 -15.74 -6.17
CA MET A 1 -3.58 -16.37 -4.84
C MET A 1 -2.45 -15.71 -4.09
N TYR A 2 -2.76 -15.07 -3.00
CA TYR A 2 -1.75 -14.44 -2.15
C TYR A 2 -1.26 -15.50 -1.16
N PRO A 3 0.00 -15.91 -1.18
CA PRO A 3 0.53 -16.68 -0.08
C PRO A 3 0.66 -15.72 1.10
N ALA A 4 -0.39 -15.66 1.89
CA ALA A 4 -0.38 -14.87 3.10
C ALA A 4 0.51 -15.58 4.12
N THR A 5 1.67 -15.06 4.36
CA THR A 5 2.30 -15.13 5.68
C THR A 5 1.68 -14.06 6.58
N LEU A 6 0.37 -13.87 6.44
CA LEU A 6 -0.40 -13.09 7.39
C LEU A 6 -0.64 -14.00 8.58
N ASN A 7 -0.18 -13.57 9.76
CA ASN A 7 -0.52 -14.26 11.01
C ASN A 7 -2.02 -14.47 11.06
N VAL A 8 -2.46 -15.67 11.47
CA VAL A 8 -3.87 -15.93 11.69
C VAL A 8 -4.43 -14.85 12.61
N PRO A 9 -5.48 -14.11 12.18
CA PRO A 9 -6.03 -13.05 13.03
C PRO A 9 -6.47 -13.61 14.38
N VAL A 10 -6.02 -12.98 15.47
CA VAL A 10 -6.38 -13.40 16.83
C VAL A 10 -7.60 -12.65 17.37
N SER A 11 -8.05 -11.60 16.69
CA SER A 11 -9.23 -10.81 17.07
C SER A 11 -10.07 -10.43 15.86
N LYS A 12 -11.34 -10.04 16.11
CA LYS A 12 -12.22 -9.51 15.08
C LYS A 12 -11.64 -8.27 14.42
N ASP A 13 -11.05 -7.37 15.20
CA ASP A 13 -10.47 -6.12 14.70
C ASP A 13 -9.29 -6.39 13.76
N GLU A 14 -8.42 -7.33 14.11
CA GLU A 14 -7.34 -7.75 13.22
C GLU A 14 -7.87 -8.34 11.93
N ALA A 15 -8.93 -9.17 11.99
CA ALA A 15 -9.57 -9.74 10.81
C ALA A 15 -10.20 -8.66 9.92
N ASP A 16 -10.86 -7.67 10.50
CA ASP A 16 -11.46 -6.56 9.77
C ASP A 16 -10.39 -5.70 9.07
N ILE A 17 -9.28 -5.41 9.77
CA ILE A 17 -8.15 -4.68 9.21
C ILE A 17 -7.49 -5.47 8.07
N LEU A 18 -7.32 -6.78 8.25
CA LEU A 18 -6.77 -7.63 7.21
C LEU A 18 -7.63 -7.62 5.95
N THR A 19 -8.95 -7.75 6.10
CA THR A 19 -9.91 -7.66 4.99
C THR A 19 -9.80 -6.31 4.27
N LEU A 20 -9.60 -5.23 5.02
CA LEU A 20 -9.42 -3.90 4.47
C LEU A 20 -8.11 -3.81 3.65
N ILE A 21 -7.01 -4.34 4.17
CA ILE A 21 -5.73 -4.41 3.44
C ILE A 21 -5.89 -5.20 2.14
N GLU A 22 -6.51 -6.38 2.20
CA GLU A 22 -6.76 -7.22 1.03
C GLU A 22 -7.60 -6.50 -0.03
N SER A 23 -8.58 -5.68 0.39
CA SER A 23 -9.40 -4.89 -0.53
C SER A 23 -8.58 -3.84 -1.29
N VAL A 24 -7.58 -3.24 -0.63
CA VAL A 24 -6.67 -2.28 -1.27
C VAL A 24 -5.77 -2.98 -2.28
N LEU A 25 -5.21 -4.15 -1.94
CA LEU A 25 -4.38 -4.93 -2.86
C LEU A 25 -5.18 -5.34 -4.10
N LYS A 26 -6.41 -5.82 -3.90
CA LYS A 26 -7.31 -6.18 -5.00
C LYS A 26 -7.65 -4.99 -5.89
N ALA A 27 -7.93 -3.83 -5.29
CA ALA A 27 -8.26 -2.61 -6.06
C ALA A 27 -7.08 -2.18 -6.96
N ASN A 28 -5.84 -2.36 -6.51
CA ASN A 28 -4.67 -2.11 -7.35
C ASN A 28 -4.60 -3.09 -8.54
N HIS A 29 -4.80 -4.38 -8.29
CA HIS A 29 -4.83 -5.38 -9.35
C HIS A 29 -5.91 -5.05 -10.39
N ASP A 30 -7.11 -4.73 -9.93
CA ASP A 30 -8.27 -4.42 -10.79
C ASP A 30 -8.19 -3.01 -11.42
N LYS A 31 -7.21 -2.20 -11.02
CA LYS A 31 -7.07 -0.78 -11.40
C LYS A 31 -8.34 0.03 -11.09
N ASP A 32 -8.98 -0.26 -9.97
CA ASP A 32 -10.19 0.42 -9.51
C ASP A 32 -9.85 1.51 -8.50
N ALA A 33 -9.74 2.75 -8.97
CA ALA A 33 -9.37 3.88 -8.14
C ALA A 33 -10.43 4.22 -7.07
N THR A 34 -11.69 3.99 -7.35
CA THR A 34 -12.78 4.22 -6.39
C THR A 34 -12.72 3.19 -5.26
N ALA A 35 -12.56 1.91 -5.59
CA ALA A 35 -12.38 0.85 -4.60
C ALA A 35 -11.08 1.04 -3.79
N PHE A 36 -10.01 1.51 -4.42
CA PHE A 36 -8.77 1.85 -3.73
C PHE A 36 -8.97 2.94 -2.67
N ALA A 37 -9.68 4.00 -3.01
CA ALA A 37 -9.89 5.14 -2.12
C ALA A 37 -10.86 4.85 -0.97
N ALA A 38 -11.78 3.90 -1.13
CA ALA A 38 -12.88 3.65 -0.20
C ALA A 38 -12.44 3.38 1.25
N PRO A 39 -11.37 2.60 1.54
CA PRO A 39 -10.93 2.36 2.91
C PRO A 39 -10.15 3.51 3.55
N PHE A 40 -9.75 4.53 2.79
CA PHE A 40 -9.00 5.67 3.32
C PHE A 40 -9.92 6.70 3.96
N ALA A 41 -9.47 7.31 5.06
CA ALA A 41 -10.08 8.52 5.58
C ALA A 41 -9.90 9.67 4.58
N GLN A 42 -10.84 10.60 4.56
CA GLN A 42 -10.88 11.71 3.59
C GLN A 42 -9.61 12.58 3.65
N ASP A 43 -9.01 12.72 4.82
CA ASP A 43 -7.83 13.54 5.08
C ASP A 43 -6.58 12.70 5.44
N ALA A 44 -6.56 11.42 5.09
CA ALA A 44 -5.45 10.54 5.37
C ALA A 44 -4.12 11.14 4.89
N ALA A 45 -3.10 11.13 5.76
CA ALA A 45 -1.75 11.57 5.39
C ALA A 45 -1.03 10.43 4.65
N ILE A 46 -0.75 10.62 3.37
CA ILE A 46 -0.15 9.59 2.51
C ILE A 46 1.25 10.04 2.09
N PHE A 47 2.27 9.27 2.49
CA PHE A 47 3.66 9.44 2.07
C PHE A 47 3.99 8.35 1.05
N SER A 48 3.81 8.67 -0.22
CA SER A 48 4.07 7.74 -1.30
C SER A 48 5.53 7.82 -1.80
N LEU A 49 5.92 6.89 -2.67
CA LEU A 49 7.27 6.89 -3.25
C LEU A 49 7.52 8.10 -4.16
N ALA A 50 6.49 8.59 -4.82
CA ALA A 50 6.57 9.72 -5.74
C ALA A 50 6.23 11.04 -5.05
N PRO A 51 6.73 12.18 -5.56
CA PRO A 51 6.29 13.50 -5.10
C PRO A 51 4.77 13.67 -5.18
N PRO A 52 4.20 14.54 -4.36
CA PRO A 52 4.81 15.42 -3.36
C PRO A 52 5.21 14.69 -2.06
N LEU A 53 5.73 15.42 -1.06
CA LEU A 53 6.09 14.85 0.25
C LEU A 53 4.89 14.25 0.98
N VAL A 54 3.71 14.82 0.79
CA VAL A 54 2.47 14.35 1.41
C VAL A 54 1.26 14.60 0.50
N HIS A 55 0.37 13.60 0.42
CA HIS A 55 -0.99 13.76 -0.08
C HIS A 55 -1.95 13.77 1.10
N HIS A 56 -3.01 14.56 1.03
CA HIS A 56 -4.11 14.56 2.00
C HIS A 56 -5.33 13.90 1.37
N GLY A 57 -5.58 12.66 1.75
CA GLY A 57 -6.57 11.80 1.13
C GLY A 57 -6.13 11.25 -0.24
N VAL A 58 -6.97 10.42 -0.83
CA VAL A 58 -6.74 9.83 -2.15
C VAL A 58 -7.41 10.68 -3.22
N ASP A 59 -6.64 11.21 -4.16
CA ASP A 59 -7.17 11.82 -5.37
C ASP A 59 -7.49 10.70 -6.37
N ILE A 60 -8.80 10.45 -6.59
CA ILE A 60 -9.29 9.39 -7.47
C ILE A 60 -8.88 9.64 -8.93
N GLN A 61 -8.84 10.87 -9.39
CA GLN A 61 -8.48 11.21 -10.77
C GLN A 61 -6.98 10.97 -11.01
N GLU A 62 -6.15 11.39 -10.05
CA GLU A 62 -4.71 11.11 -10.10
C GLU A 62 -4.44 9.61 -10.05
N LYS A 63 -5.15 8.88 -9.19
CA LYS A 63 -5.03 7.42 -9.10
C LYS A 63 -5.45 6.71 -10.39
N ARG A 64 -6.52 7.16 -11.04
CA ARG A 64 -6.93 6.66 -12.36
C ARG A 64 -5.86 6.90 -13.42
N ALA A 65 -5.32 8.12 -13.48
CA ALA A 65 -4.25 8.45 -14.43
C ALA A 65 -3.01 7.56 -14.20
N TRP A 66 -2.68 7.29 -12.94
CA TRP A 66 -1.60 6.38 -12.61
C TRP A 66 -1.89 4.95 -13.07
N TYR A 67 -3.11 4.42 -12.85
CA TYR A 67 -3.50 3.10 -13.35
C TYR A 67 -3.50 3.03 -14.88
N ASP A 68 -3.91 4.10 -15.56
CA ASP A 68 -3.90 4.16 -17.02
C ASP A 68 -2.49 4.12 -17.61
N SER A 69 -1.46 4.44 -16.84
CA SER A 69 -0.06 4.34 -17.26
C SER A 69 0.47 2.90 -17.29
N TRP A 70 -0.29 1.94 -16.77
CA TRP A 70 0.08 0.53 -16.75
C TRP A 70 -0.62 -0.27 -17.84
N GLU A 71 0.15 -1.06 -18.58
CA GLU A 71 -0.36 -1.99 -19.57
C GLU A 71 -1.01 -3.22 -18.94
N THR A 72 -0.40 -3.73 -17.86
CA THR A 72 -0.90 -4.88 -17.09
C THR A 72 -1.64 -4.43 -15.83
N PRO A 73 -2.31 -5.36 -15.12
CA PRO A 73 -2.65 -5.15 -13.72
C PRO A 73 -1.43 -4.69 -12.89
N VAL A 74 -1.69 -4.01 -11.78
CA VAL A 74 -0.64 -3.65 -10.82
C VAL A 74 -0.74 -4.65 -9.66
N ASP A 75 0.16 -5.62 -9.68
CA ASP A 75 0.20 -6.67 -8.67
C ASP A 75 0.97 -6.19 -7.44
N LEU A 76 0.31 -6.26 -6.30
CA LEU A 76 0.92 -6.04 -5.00
C LEU A 76 0.82 -7.32 -4.17
N GLU A 77 1.96 -7.79 -3.69
CA GLU A 77 2.06 -8.93 -2.79
C GLU A 77 2.59 -8.47 -1.44
N SER A 78 1.85 -8.75 -0.37
CA SER A 78 2.28 -8.42 1.00
C SER A 78 3.12 -9.56 1.58
N ARG A 79 4.15 -9.20 2.37
CA ARG A 79 4.98 -10.12 3.12
C ARG A 79 5.28 -9.58 4.51
N ASP A 80 5.21 -10.47 5.51
CA ASP A 80 5.57 -10.19 6.90
C ASP A 80 4.82 -9.02 7.52
N PHE A 81 3.55 -8.83 7.12
CA PHE A 81 2.69 -7.81 7.72
C PHE A 81 2.35 -8.20 9.15
N LYS A 82 2.67 -7.31 10.07
CA LYS A 82 2.34 -7.44 11.49
C LYS A 82 1.34 -6.35 11.87
N ILE A 83 0.15 -6.76 12.31
CA ILE A 83 -0.93 -5.88 12.75
C ILE A 83 -0.90 -5.79 14.28
N THR A 84 -1.04 -4.57 14.80
CA THR A 84 -1.16 -4.30 16.23
C THR A 84 -2.38 -3.42 16.45
N VAL A 85 -3.29 -3.84 17.32
CA VAL A 85 -4.53 -3.12 17.64
C VAL A 85 -4.52 -2.70 19.10
N SER A 86 -4.93 -1.47 19.38
CA SER A 86 -5.12 -0.94 20.72
C SER A 86 -6.34 -0.01 20.72
N GLY A 87 -7.47 -0.50 21.24
CA GLY A 87 -8.74 0.25 21.22
C GLY A 87 -9.18 0.61 19.82
N ASP A 88 -9.36 1.89 19.55
CA ASP A 88 -9.80 2.42 18.25
C ASP A 88 -8.65 2.81 17.30
N LEU A 89 -7.43 2.46 17.67
CA LEU A 89 -6.23 2.69 16.86
C LEU A 89 -5.54 1.38 16.54
N ALA A 90 -4.97 1.31 15.37
CA ALA A 90 -4.16 0.18 14.95
C ALA A 90 -3.05 0.65 13.99
N PHE A 91 -2.02 -0.15 13.87
CA PHE A 91 -1.01 0.01 12.84
C PHE A 91 -0.58 -1.34 12.32
N CYS A 92 -0.08 -1.36 11.11
CA CYS A 92 0.66 -2.50 10.59
C CYS A 92 1.91 -2.03 9.85
N HIS A 93 2.88 -2.90 9.76
CA HIS A 93 4.06 -2.71 8.93
C HIS A 93 4.47 -4.03 8.29
N GLY A 94 5.16 -3.93 7.17
CA GLY A 94 5.65 -5.09 6.44
C GLY A 94 6.23 -4.68 5.09
N PHE A 95 6.28 -5.63 4.18
CA PHE A 95 6.83 -5.43 2.86
C PHE A 95 5.76 -5.62 1.79
N LEU A 96 5.86 -4.82 0.72
CA LEU A 96 5.06 -4.98 -0.48
C LEU A 96 5.99 -5.22 -1.67
N HIS A 97 5.67 -6.24 -2.46
CA HIS A 97 6.25 -6.42 -3.78
C HIS A 97 5.31 -5.81 -4.82
N LEU A 98 5.78 -4.83 -5.57
CA LEU A 98 5.04 -4.25 -6.68
C LEU A 98 5.57 -4.83 -7.98
N ALA A 99 4.66 -5.30 -8.84
CA ALA A 99 5.00 -5.83 -10.15
C ALA A 99 3.96 -5.46 -11.20
N GLY A 100 4.43 -5.18 -12.39
CA GLY A 100 3.59 -4.86 -13.53
C GLY A 100 4.42 -4.36 -14.71
N THR A 101 3.76 -4.06 -15.82
CA THR A 101 4.39 -3.49 -17.02
C THR A 101 3.79 -2.11 -17.30
N LYS A 102 4.66 -1.11 -17.37
CA LYS A 102 4.31 0.26 -17.77
C LYS A 102 4.13 0.37 -19.27
N LYS A 103 3.25 1.25 -19.70
CA LYS A 103 3.13 1.66 -21.12
C LYS A 103 4.30 2.53 -21.60
N THR A 104 5.08 3.04 -20.66
CA THR A 104 6.23 3.93 -20.87
C THR A 104 7.54 3.15 -21.01
N ALA A 105 8.66 3.87 -21.21
CA ALA A 105 9.98 3.27 -21.45
C ALA A 105 10.51 2.41 -20.28
N GLU A 106 9.98 2.58 -19.07
CA GLU A 106 10.33 1.74 -17.92
C GLU A 106 10.00 0.26 -18.16
N GLY A 107 8.93 -0.03 -18.96
CA GLY A 107 8.51 -1.38 -19.27
C GLY A 107 8.16 -2.19 -18.02
N ARG A 108 8.79 -3.36 -17.85
CA ARG A 108 8.56 -4.22 -16.68
C ARG A 108 9.13 -3.59 -15.41
N VAL A 109 8.26 -3.42 -14.42
CA VAL A 109 8.60 -2.92 -13.08
C VAL A 109 8.39 -4.02 -12.07
N SER A 110 9.38 -4.25 -11.19
CA SER A 110 9.31 -5.25 -10.13
C SER A 110 10.28 -4.90 -9.02
N PHE A 111 9.78 -4.57 -7.83
CA PHE A 111 10.63 -4.27 -6.67
C PHE A 111 9.86 -4.40 -5.36
N TRP A 112 10.62 -4.56 -4.27
CA TRP A 112 10.11 -4.55 -2.91
C TRP A 112 10.19 -3.15 -2.30
N MET A 113 9.17 -2.82 -1.49
CA MET A 113 9.12 -1.59 -0.70
C MET A 113 8.68 -1.90 0.73
N ARG A 114 8.91 -0.96 1.61
CA ARG A 114 8.41 -1.01 2.98
C ARG A 114 7.10 -0.27 3.05
N GLU A 115 6.16 -0.79 3.84
CA GLU A 115 4.88 -0.13 4.07
C GLU A 115 4.56 -0.08 5.56
N THR A 116 4.03 1.05 5.99
CA THR A 116 3.37 1.22 7.28
C THR A 116 1.99 1.82 7.05
N LEU A 117 0.98 1.21 7.65
CA LEU A 117 -0.40 1.72 7.64
C LEU A 117 -0.83 1.99 9.08
N CYS A 118 -1.47 3.13 9.29
CA CYS A 118 -2.13 3.44 10.55
C CYS A 118 -3.64 3.51 10.31
N PHE A 119 -4.40 2.96 11.26
CA PHE A 119 -5.84 2.85 11.18
C PHE A 119 -6.50 3.49 12.39
N GLU A 120 -7.66 4.04 12.17
CA GLU A 120 -8.54 4.54 13.22
C GLU A 120 -9.94 4.00 12.99
N ARG A 121 -10.62 3.61 14.06
CA ARG A 121 -12.05 3.30 14.01
C ARG A 121 -12.82 4.61 14.01
N ILE A 122 -13.48 4.89 12.89
CA ILE A 122 -14.31 6.08 12.68
C ILE A 122 -15.76 5.61 12.55
N GLY A 123 -16.61 5.97 13.52
CA GLY A 123 -17.91 5.35 13.63
C GLY A 123 -17.79 3.86 13.96
N SER A 124 -18.31 2.99 13.11
CA SER A 124 -18.24 1.53 13.28
C SER A 124 -17.24 0.85 12.35
N ALA A 125 -16.47 1.62 11.56
CA ALA A 125 -15.58 1.09 10.54
C ALA A 125 -14.13 1.52 10.76
N TRP A 126 -13.20 0.60 10.50
CA TRP A 126 -11.79 0.92 10.40
C TRP A 126 -11.51 1.71 9.12
N ARG A 127 -10.66 2.75 9.24
CA ARG A 127 -10.19 3.57 8.12
C ARG A 127 -8.69 3.71 8.17
N ILE A 128 -8.05 3.74 7.00
CA ILE A 128 -6.63 4.10 6.89
C ILE A 128 -6.52 5.61 7.07
N VAL A 129 -5.80 6.06 8.08
CA VAL A 129 -5.54 7.48 8.37
C VAL A 129 -4.13 7.90 7.99
N HIS A 130 -3.23 6.93 7.79
CA HIS A 130 -1.87 7.18 7.34
C HIS A 130 -1.34 5.98 6.56
N GLU A 131 -0.64 6.26 5.47
CA GLU A 131 0.13 5.30 4.70
C GLU A 131 1.53 5.88 4.46
N HIS A 132 2.54 5.05 4.62
CA HIS A 132 3.91 5.40 4.29
C HIS A 132 4.57 4.24 3.56
N THR A 133 4.94 4.48 2.31
CA THR A 133 5.75 3.55 1.53
C THR A 133 7.13 4.14 1.31
N SER A 134 8.15 3.29 1.32
CA SER A 134 9.52 3.73 1.11
C SER A 134 10.41 2.63 0.54
N VAL A 135 11.44 3.06 -0.16
CA VAL A 135 12.56 2.23 -0.61
C VAL A 135 13.84 2.86 -0.08
N PRO A 136 14.76 2.09 0.51
CA PRO A 136 16.02 2.67 0.97
C PRO A 136 16.87 3.14 -0.22
N PHE A 137 17.65 4.18 -0.01
CA PHE A 137 18.70 4.59 -0.94
C PHE A 137 20.01 3.90 -0.60
N TYR A 138 20.82 3.61 -1.61
CA TYR A 138 22.22 3.26 -1.38
C TYR A 138 23.00 4.49 -0.90
N MET A 139 23.66 4.33 0.26
CA MET A 139 24.44 5.39 0.89
C MET A 139 25.92 5.30 0.48
N ASP A 140 26.20 4.94 -0.75
CA ASP A 140 27.50 4.77 -1.37
C ASP A 140 27.95 5.99 -2.21
N GLY A 141 27.21 7.09 -2.08
CA GLY A 141 27.39 8.31 -2.88
C GLY A 141 26.52 8.35 -4.13
N SER A 142 25.92 7.24 -4.57
CA SER A 142 25.04 7.22 -5.74
C SER A 142 23.66 7.74 -5.48
N LEU A 143 23.16 7.60 -4.24
CA LEU A 143 21.78 7.89 -3.82
C LEU A 143 20.72 7.18 -4.67
N ARG A 144 21.07 6.06 -5.29
CA ARG A 144 20.13 5.28 -6.10
C ARG A 144 19.16 4.51 -5.21
N PRO A 145 17.87 4.41 -5.60
CA PRO A 145 16.92 3.55 -4.89
C PRO A 145 17.38 2.08 -4.96
N ALA A 146 17.28 1.38 -3.84
CA ALA A 146 17.70 -0.02 -3.73
C ALA A 146 16.57 -0.97 -4.17
N PHE A 147 16.21 -0.97 -5.45
CA PHE A 147 15.15 -1.80 -6.02
C PHE A 147 15.53 -3.28 -6.14
N ASP A 148 16.79 -3.62 -5.98
CA ASP A 148 17.32 -4.98 -6.06
C ASP A 148 17.24 -5.75 -4.74
N LEU A 149 16.88 -5.10 -3.64
CA LEU A 149 16.74 -5.74 -2.33
C LEU A 149 15.49 -6.61 -2.26
N GLN A 150 15.60 -7.70 -1.50
CA GLN A 150 14.50 -8.61 -1.19
C GLN A 150 14.46 -8.89 0.31
N PRO A 151 13.25 -9.02 0.91
CA PRO A 151 13.11 -9.41 2.31
C PRO A 151 13.46 -10.88 2.57
#